data_d23d0fc440e1447dadefcdef17125d36
#
_entry.id   d23d0fc440e1447dadefcdef17125d36
#
_cell.length_a   1.000
_cell.length_b   1.000
_cell.length_c   1.000
_cell.angle_alpha   90.00
_cell.angle_beta   90.00
_cell.angle_gamma   90.00
#
_symmetry.space_group_name_H-M   'P 1'
#
loop_
_entity.id
_entity.type
_entity.pdbx_description
1 polymer ?
#
loop_
_entity_poly.entity_id
_entity_poly.type
_entity_poly.pdbx_seq_one_letter_code
_entity_poly.pdbx_strand_id
1 'polypeptide(L)'
;MEPTAGACAETQGAYAVAQVNPDVPSPRCQKVGEEQKLRVVNNTEQTVKAHLGQVDLTVGPHQEATASLAFGQYLVPGVHRLAIVGQLETAVELWLRS
;
A
#
# COMPACT_ATOMS: atom_id res chain seq x y z
N MET A 1 -1.33 -3.33 -18.49
CA MET A 1 -2.05 -4.19 -17.53
C MET A 1 -2.95 -3.33 -16.65
N GLU A 2 -4.17 -3.74 -16.47
CA GLU A 2 -5.12 -2.99 -15.67
C GLU A 2 -5.35 -3.68 -14.32
N PRO A 3 -5.64 -2.88 -13.26
CA PRO A 3 -5.92 -3.46 -11.94
C PRO A 3 -7.22 -4.27 -11.95
N THR A 4 -7.24 -5.36 -11.20
CA THR A 4 -8.44 -6.17 -11.06
C THR A 4 -9.50 -5.50 -10.20
N ALA A 5 -9.09 -4.55 -9.36
CA ALA A 5 -10.04 -3.79 -8.54
C ALA A 5 -10.91 -2.82 -9.34
N GLY A 6 -10.57 -2.58 -10.61
CA GLY A 6 -11.31 -1.64 -11.47
C GLY A 6 -10.85 -0.22 -11.27
N ALA A 7 -11.71 0.65 -10.73
CA ALA A 7 -11.36 2.06 -10.54
C ALA A 7 -10.30 2.21 -9.45
N CYS A 8 -9.24 2.97 -9.76
CA CYS A 8 -8.17 3.25 -8.82
C CYS A 8 -8.21 4.72 -8.40
N ALA A 9 -8.02 4.96 -7.10
CA ALA A 9 -7.96 6.31 -6.57
C ALA A 9 -6.68 7.00 -7.01
N GLU A 10 -6.76 8.30 -7.29
CA GLU A 10 -5.57 9.10 -7.54
C GLU A 10 -4.87 9.43 -6.23
N THR A 11 -3.54 9.31 -6.24
CA THR A 11 -2.74 9.64 -5.07
C THR A 11 -2.20 11.05 -5.22
N GLN A 12 -2.40 11.87 -4.19
CA GLN A 12 -1.93 13.25 -4.18
C GLN A 12 -0.93 13.43 -3.04
N GLY A 13 0.00 14.36 -3.23
CA GLY A 13 1.01 14.65 -2.22
C GLY A 13 2.18 13.69 -2.28
N ALA A 14 2.92 13.61 -1.18
CA ALA A 14 4.17 12.85 -1.11
C ALA A 14 3.98 11.37 -0.79
N TYR A 15 2.80 10.99 -0.28
CA TYR A 15 2.58 9.64 0.25
C TYR A 15 1.33 9.01 -0.32
N ALA A 16 1.42 7.72 -0.64
CA ALA A 16 0.27 6.89 -0.94
C ALA A 16 -0.11 6.17 0.37
N VAL A 17 -1.27 6.50 0.91
CA VAL A 17 -1.70 5.98 2.21
C VAL A 17 -2.58 4.76 1.99
N ALA A 18 -2.17 3.64 2.56
CA ALA A 18 -2.97 2.41 2.60
C ALA A 18 -3.47 2.24 4.02
N GLN A 19 -4.79 2.25 4.21
CA GLN A 19 -5.38 2.07 5.53
C GLN A 19 -5.81 0.62 5.71
N VAL A 20 -5.30 0.01 6.77
CA VAL A 20 -5.64 -1.36 7.16
C VAL A 20 -6.74 -1.28 8.20
N ASN A 21 -7.96 -1.63 7.80
CA ASN A 21 -9.13 -1.57 8.66
C ASN A 21 -9.54 -2.98 9.10
N PRO A 22 -10.34 -3.11 10.17
CA PRO A 22 -10.79 -4.44 10.61
C PRO A 22 -11.56 -5.22 9.54
N ASP A 23 -12.24 -4.53 8.61
CA ASP A 23 -13.03 -5.16 7.55
C ASP A 23 -12.20 -5.36 6.29
N VAL A 24 -11.98 -4.24 5.58
CA VAL A 24 -11.26 -4.26 4.29
C VAL A 24 -10.26 -3.11 4.26
N PRO A 25 -9.12 -3.30 3.60
CA PRO A 25 -8.18 -2.19 3.42
C PRO A 25 -8.75 -1.16 2.45
N SER A 26 -8.28 0.08 2.57
CA SER A 26 -8.75 1.20 1.77
C SER A 26 -7.59 2.11 1.38
N PRO A 27 -7.54 2.59 0.13
CA PRO A 27 -8.36 2.17 -0.99
C PRO A 27 -7.92 0.82 -1.53
N ARG A 28 -8.77 0.17 -2.31
CA ARG A 28 -8.46 -1.15 -2.88
C ARG A 28 -7.46 -1.06 -4.02
N CYS A 29 -7.37 0.09 -4.66
CA CYS A 29 -6.40 0.38 -5.70
C CYS A 29 -6.04 1.86 -5.68
N GLN A 30 -4.75 2.17 -5.86
CA GLN A 30 -4.28 3.54 -5.99
C GLN A 30 -3.36 3.65 -7.20
N LYS A 31 -3.45 4.76 -7.92
CA LYS A 31 -2.47 5.15 -8.92
C LYS A 31 -1.39 5.97 -8.20
N VAL A 32 -0.13 5.57 -8.37
CA VAL A 32 0.98 6.20 -7.65
C VAL A 32 2.05 6.66 -8.63
N GLY A 33 2.84 7.66 -8.22
CA GLY A 33 3.96 8.16 -8.98
C GLY A 33 5.29 7.65 -8.44
N GLU A 34 6.32 7.74 -9.28
CA GLU A 34 7.65 7.21 -8.93
C GLU A 34 8.28 7.89 -7.70
N GLU A 35 7.99 9.16 -7.48
CA GLU A 35 8.55 9.93 -6.39
C GLU A 35 7.76 9.82 -5.08
N GLN A 36 6.61 9.19 -5.12
CA GLN A 36 5.78 9.02 -3.92
C GLN A 36 6.25 7.83 -3.09
N LYS A 37 5.94 7.85 -1.80
CA LYS A 37 6.30 6.78 -0.86
C LYS A 37 5.05 6.15 -0.28
N LEU A 38 5.19 4.90 0.13
CA LEU A 38 4.11 4.15 0.77
C LEU A 38 4.02 4.50 2.25
N ARG A 39 2.82 4.79 2.72
CA ARG A 39 2.52 4.91 4.15
C ARG A 39 1.38 3.95 4.48
N VAL A 40 1.60 3.08 5.46
CA VAL A 40 0.60 2.12 5.91
C VAL A 40 0.08 2.57 7.26
N VAL A 41 -1.23 2.76 7.36
CA VAL A 41 -1.91 3.14 8.61
C VAL A 41 -2.69 1.93 9.10
N ASN A 42 -2.35 1.45 10.31
CA ASN A 42 -3.00 0.30 10.90
C ASN A 42 -4.12 0.75 11.84
N ASN A 43 -5.36 0.56 11.43
CA ASN A 43 -6.53 0.90 12.23
C ASN A 43 -7.10 -0.31 12.97
N THR A 44 -6.26 -1.32 13.20
CA THR A 44 -6.68 -2.53 13.91
C THR A 44 -5.98 -2.62 15.25
N GLU A 45 -6.40 -3.59 16.06
CA GLU A 45 -5.80 -3.82 17.37
C GLU A 45 -4.68 -4.86 17.34
N GLN A 46 -4.27 -5.27 16.15
CA GLN A 46 -3.20 -6.26 15.99
C GLN A 46 -2.07 -5.67 15.14
N THR A 47 -0.87 -6.19 15.34
CA THR A 47 0.26 -5.84 14.49
C THR A 47 0.03 -6.40 13.08
N VAL A 48 0.26 -5.59 12.06
CA VAL A 48 0.16 -6.02 10.67
C VAL A 48 1.51 -5.90 9.98
N LYS A 49 1.71 -6.73 8.98
CA LYS A 49 2.88 -6.67 8.11
C LYS A 49 2.41 -6.35 6.70
N ALA A 50 3.09 -5.39 6.07
CA ALA A 50 2.81 -5.01 4.70
C ALA A 50 4.03 -5.31 3.84
N HIS A 51 3.81 -5.97 2.70
CA HIS A 51 4.87 -6.41 1.82
C HIS A 51 4.60 -5.92 0.40
N LEU A 52 5.53 -5.17 -0.16
CA LEU A 52 5.43 -4.64 -1.51
C LEU A 52 6.80 -4.75 -2.17
N GLY A 53 6.94 -5.68 -3.11
CA GLY A 53 8.23 -5.95 -3.73
C GLY A 53 9.25 -6.34 -2.67
N GLN A 54 10.33 -5.59 -2.58
CA GLN A 54 11.39 -5.86 -1.58
C GLN A 54 11.21 -5.05 -0.29
N VAL A 55 10.12 -4.29 -0.17
CA VAL A 55 9.85 -3.46 1.01
C VAL A 55 8.90 -4.18 1.94
N ASP A 56 9.31 -4.30 3.20
CA ASP A 56 8.50 -4.88 4.27
C ASP A 56 8.33 -3.85 5.39
N LEU A 57 7.09 -3.66 5.83
CA LEU A 57 6.78 -2.78 6.95
C LEU A 57 6.04 -3.57 8.01
N THR A 58 6.43 -3.37 9.26
CA THR A 58 5.72 -3.92 10.42
C THR A 58 5.08 -2.75 11.16
N VAL A 59 3.77 -2.79 11.30
CA VAL A 59 3.00 -1.66 11.85
C VAL A 59 2.22 -2.14 13.06
N GLY A 60 2.52 -1.56 14.22
CA GLY A 60 1.82 -1.91 15.46
C GLY A 60 0.37 -1.43 15.47
N PRO A 61 -0.43 -1.87 16.46
CA PRO A 61 -1.83 -1.48 16.57
C PRO A 61 -1.99 0.03 16.63
N HIS A 62 -2.90 0.56 15.83
CA HIS A 62 -3.23 1.99 15.77
C HIS A 62 -2.03 2.90 15.50
N GLN A 63 -1.03 2.35 14.78
CA GLN A 63 0.18 3.08 14.41
C GLN A 63 0.26 3.19 12.89
N GLU A 64 1.26 3.93 12.42
CA GLU A 64 1.54 4.02 10.99
C GLU A 64 3.04 3.87 10.75
N ALA A 65 3.40 3.43 9.54
CA ALA A 65 4.77 3.31 9.11
C ALA A 65 4.90 3.79 7.67
N THR A 66 6.02 4.42 7.35
CA THR A 66 6.29 4.94 6.02
C THR A 66 7.55 4.28 5.47
N ALA A 67 7.48 3.81 4.22
CA ALA A 67 8.64 3.26 3.55
C ALA A 67 9.66 4.36 3.29
N SER A 68 10.93 4.06 3.47
CA SER A 68 12.00 5.03 3.24
C SER A 68 12.30 5.25 1.76
N LEU A 69 11.94 4.29 0.90
CA LEU A 69 12.18 4.37 -0.54
C LEU A 69 10.92 4.84 -1.26
N ALA A 70 11.12 5.66 -2.30
CA ALA A 70 10.04 6.02 -3.20
C ALA A 70 9.72 4.83 -4.12
N PHE A 71 8.50 4.78 -4.65
CA PHE A 71 8.05 3.65 -5.46
C PHE A 71 8.98 3.36 -6.63
N GLY A 72 9.46 4.39 -7.33
CA GLY A 72 10.33 4.21 -8.48
C GLY A 72 11.71 3.66 -8.15
N GLN A 73 12.08 3.64 -6.87
CA GLN A 73 13.37 3.11 -6.45
C GLN A 73 13.40 1.59 -6.31
N TYR A 74 12.22 0.95 -6.29
CA TYR A 74 12.17 -0.50 -6.13
C TYR A 74 11.08 -1.18 -6.96
N LEU A 75 10.22 -0.43 -7.66
CA LEU A 75 9.18 -0.99 -8.52
C LEU A 75 9.36 -0.50 -9.95
N VAL A 76 8.90 -1.31 -10.90
CA VAL A 76 8.79 -0.89 -12.29
C VAL A 76 7.35 -0.45 -12.57
N PRO A 77 7.10 0.37 -13.62
CA PRO A 77 5.73 0.76 -13.95
C PRO A 77 4.82 -0.46 -14.16
N GLY A 78 3.59 -0.35 -13.69
CA GLY A 78 2.60 -1.42 -13.78
C GLY A 78 1.85 -1.60 -12.48
N VAL A 79 1.03 -2.65 -12.43
CA VAL A 79 0.21 -2.96 -11.27
C VAL A 79 0.97 -3.87 -10.33
N HIS A 80 1.07 -3.47 -9.05
CA HIS A 80 1.75 -4.23 -8.02
C HIS A 80 0.78 -4.54 -6.89
N ARG A 81 1.04 -5.65 -6.22
CA ARG A 81 0.20 -6.11 -5.12
C ARG A 81 0.87 -5.80 -3.79
N LEU A 82 0.20 -4.99 -2.97
CA LEU A 82 0.62 -4.75 -1.59
C LEU A 82 -0.08 -5.79 -0.73
N ALA A 83 0.68 -6.78 -0.27
CA ALA A 83 0.15 -7.83 0.58
C ALA A 83 0.12 -7.36 2.03
N ILE A 84 -0.99 -7.60 2.71
CA ILE A 84 -1.18 -7.20 4.09
C ILE A 84 -1.53 -8.44 4.90
N VAL A 85 -0.69 -8.74 5.89
CA VAL A 85 -0.83 -9.92 6.74
C VAL A 85 -1.02 -9.46 8.17
N GLY A 86 -2.12 -9.84 8.77
CA GLY A 86 -2.45 -9.55 10.16
C GLY A 86 -3.42 -10.59 10.65
N GLN A 87 -4.55 -10.14 11.19
CA GLN A 87 -5.62 -11.05 11.58
C GLN A 87 -6.16 -11.80 10.37
N LEU A 88 -6.24 -11.11 9.22
CA LEU A 88 -6.64 -11.71 7.95
C LEU A 88 -5.58 -11.36 6.91
N GLU A 89 -5.38 -12.26 5.95
CA GLU A 89 -4.56 -11.94 4.79
C GLU A 89 -5.40 -11.22 3.76
N THR A 90 -4.89 -10.10 3.26
CA THR A 90 -5.56 -9.34 2.23
C THR A 90 -4.52 -8.63 1.38
N ALA A 91 -4.97 -7.94 0.33
CA ALA A 91 -4.07 -7.17 -0.52
C ALA A 91 -4.82 -6.02 -1.18
N VAL A 92 -4.07 -4.99 -1.50
CA VAL A 92 -4.55 -3.88 -2.32
C VAL A 92 -3.62 -3.74 -3.52
N GLU A 93 -4.09 -3.07 -4.57
CA GLU A 93 -3.31 -2.88 -5.77
C GLU A 93 -2.75 -1.46 -5.82
N LEU A 94 -1.50 -1.35 -6.27
CA LEU A 94 -0.85 -0.07 -6.53
C LEU A 94 -0.46 -0.04 -8.00
N TRP A 95 -0.95 0.93 -8.72
CA TRP A 95 -0.65 1.10 -10.14
C TRP A 95 0.39 2.21 -10.28
N LEU A 96 1.66 1.79 -10.47
CA LEU A 96 2.76 2.74 -10.66
C LEU A 96 2.75 3.23 -12.09
N ARG A 97 2.57 4.53 -12.25
CA ARG A 97 2.59 5.18 -13.57
C ARG A 97 4.03 5.43 -13.99
N SER A 98 4.24 5.33 -15.26
CA SER A 98 5.53 5.65 -15.87
C SER A 98 5.67 7.14 -16.13
#